data_1d2bcdc7674b4763844482c65627c409
#
_entry.id   1d2bcdc7674b4763844482c65627c409
#
_cell.length_a   1.000
_cell.length_b   1.000
_cell.length_c   1.000
_cell.angle_alpha   90.00
_cell.angle_beta   90.00
_cell.angle_gamma   90.00
#
_symmetry.space_group_name_H-M   'P 1'
#
loop_
_entity.id
_entity.type
_entity.pdbx_description
1 polymer ?
#
loop_
_entity_poly.entity_id
_entity_poly.type
_entity_poly.pdbx_seq_one_letter_code
_entity_poly.pdbx_strand_id
1 'polypeptide(L)'
;MPKTFCVVGHDARQQAAARVLRRAGYGVTAADNAAAADYILLPMSQGRVSDEVARALQGAGQGTLILAGRPGMPVRMAAREAGLPLIDYFLRPELECLNAVPTAEGCLELLLRLRERTIWESGFLVLGYGRVGRAVARRLVLLGGRVTVAARSPEQRAASSTSAATPRPWPVTSPPSPASAGATPNSAR
;
A
#
# COMPACT_ATOMS: atom_id res chain seq x y z
N MET A 1 -4.78 -31.15 14.82
CA MET A 1 -5.58 -30.01 15.34
C MET A 1 -5.42 -28.82 14.40
N PRO A 2 -6.43 -27.96 14.22
CA PRO A 2 -6.27 -26.76 13.42
C PRO A 2 -5.24 -25.83 14.07
N LYS A 3 -4.46 -25.13 13.24
CA LYS A 3 -3.48 -24.15 13.71
C LYS A 3 -4.18 -22.95 14.34
N THR A 4 -3.55 -22.36 15.35
CA THR A 4 -4.08 -21.23 16.13
C THR A 4 -3.23 -19.97 15.89
N PHE A 5 -3.90 -18.86 15.63
CA PHE A 5 -3.32 -17.54 15.43
C PHE A 5 -3.66 -16.62 16.60
N CYS A 6 -2.67 -16.05 17.23
CA CYS A 6 -2.82 -14.90 18.10
C CYS A 6 -2.76 -13.63 17.23
N VAL A 7 -3.87 -12.92 17.11
CA VAL A 7 -3.94 -11.67 16.33
C VAL A 7 -3.84 -10.50 17.30
N VAL A 8 -2.74 -9.74 17.15
CA VAL A 8 -2.40 -8.60 18.02
C VAL A 8 -2.83 -7.30 17.36
N GLY A 9 -3.46 -6.41 18.10
CA GLY A 9 -3.93 -5.10 17.64
C GLY A 9 -5.43 -5.08 17.29
N HIS A 10 -5.99 -3.86 17.32
CA HIS A 10 -7.42 -3.61 17.17
C HIS A 10 -7.80 -2.82 15.93
N ASP A 11 -6.84 -2.55 15.02
CA ASP A 11 -7.13 -1.83 13.78
C ASP A 11 -8.00 -2.67 12.82
N ALA A 12 -8.61 -1.99 11.85
CA ALA A 12 -9.53 -2.63 10.89
C ALA A 12 -8.86 -3.78 10.10
N ARG A 13 -7.54 -3.73 9.88
CA ARG A 13 -6.78 -4.78 9.16
C ARG A 13 -6.65 -6.03 10.03
N GLN A 14 -6.31 -5.87 11.31
CA GLN A 14 -6.21 -6.98 12.25
C GLN A 14 -7.57 -7.65 12.47
N GLN A 15 -8.63 -6.86 12.60
CA GLN A 15 -9.99 -7.38 12.68
C GLN A 15 -10.39 -8.14 11.41
N ALA A 16 -10.04 -7.62 10.23
CA ALA A 16 -10.29 -8.30 8.96
C ALA A 16 -9.50 -9.62 8.86
N ALA A 17 -8.22 -9.61 9.23
CA ALA A 17 -7.37 -10.81 9.28
C ALA A 17 -7.96 -11.87 10.21
N ALA A 18 -8.38 -11.48 11.42
CA ALA A 18 -9.04 -12.40 12.38
C ALA A 18 -10.31 -13.03 11.81
N ARG A 19 -11.14 -12.24 11.08
CA ARG A 19 -12.34 -12.77 10.42
C ARG A 19 -12.00 -13.77 9.31
N VAL A 20 -11.00 -13.46 8.48
CA VAL A 20 -10.56 -14.34 7.39
C VAL A 20 -10.01 -15.66 7.94
N LEU A 21 -9.16 -15.60 8.98
CA LEU A 21 -8.60 -16.78 9.62
C LEU A 21 -9.69 -17.69 10.23
N ARG A 22 -10.68 -17.12 10.94
CA ARG A 22 -11.81 -17.89 11.49
C ARG A 22 -12.63 -18.55 10.39
N ARG A 23 -12.91 -17.84 9.28
CA ARG A 23 -13.63 -18.41 8.13
C ARG A 23 -12.86 -19.54 7.44
N ALA A 24 -11.54 -19.50 7.49
CA ALA A 24 -10.67 -20.55 6.97
C ALA A 24 -10.50 -21.75 7.94
N GLY A 25 -11.18 -21.73 9.12
CA GLY A 25 -11.17 -22.83 10.09
C GLY A 25 -10.00 -22.80 11.06
N TYR A 26 -9.24 -21.72 11.14
CA TYR A 26 -8.17 -21.55 12.12
C TYR A 26 -8.69 -21.06 13.47
N GLY A 27 -8.04 -21.50 14.56
CA GLY A 27 -8.22 -20.89 15.88
C GLY A 27 -7.71 -19.45 15.87
N VAL A 28 -8.43 -18.53 16.52
CA VAL A 28 -7.98 -17.13 16.65
C VAL A 28 -8.15 -16.67 18.08
N THR A 29 -7.03 -16.24 18.69
CA THR A 29 -6.94 -15.71 20.06
C THR A 29 -6.47 -14.26 20.06
N ALA A 30 -6.61 -13.58 21.19
CA ALA A 30 -6.05 -12.26 21.45
C ALA A 30 -4.66 -12.35 22.11
N ALA A 31 -3.98 -11.20 22.24
CA ALA A 31 -2.61 -11.09 22.77
C ALA A 31 -2.39 -11.77 24.12
N ASP A 32 -3.37 -11.75 25.02
CA ASP A 32 -3.27 -12.34 26.36
C ASP A 32 -3.25 -13.88 26.34
N ASN A 33 -3.60 -14.51 25.23
CA ASN A 33 -3.62 -15.97 25.03
C ASN A 33 -2.59 -16.42 23.98
N ALA A 34 -1.42 -15.80 23.94
CA ALA A 34 -0.36 -16.10 22.97
C ALA A 34 0.32 -17.47 23.24
N ALA A 35 0.27 -17.99 24.45
CA ALA A 35 0.97 -19.23 24.85
C ALA A 35 0.55 -20.47 24.05
N ALA A 36 -0.71 -20.55 23.64
CA ALA A 36 -1.25 -21.66 22.87
C ALA A 36 -1.26 -21.41 21.35
N ALA A 37 -0.68 -20.31 20.88
CA ALA A 37 -0.71 -19.94 19.48
C ALA A 37 0.47 -20.54 18.71
N ASP A 38 0.20 -21.14 17.54
CA ASP A 38 1.22 -21.53 16.58
C ASP A 38 1.85 -20.31 15.88
N TYR A 39 1.03 -19.27 15.70
CA TYR A 39 1.41 -18.03 14.98
C TYR A 39 0.97 -16.80 15.75
N ILE A 40 1.81 -15.77 15.76
CA ILE A 40 1.44 -14.43 16.22
C ILE A 40 1.42 -13.50 15.02
N LEU A 41 0.26 -12.94 14.70
CA LEU A 41 0.11 -11.92 13.65
C LEU A 41 0.17 -10.53 14.27
N LEU A 42 1.27 -9.83 14.03
CA LEU A 42 1.49 -8.48 14.54
C LEU A 42 0.87 -7.41 13.63
N PRO A 43 0.44 -6.27 14.17
CA PRO A 43 0.04 -5.12 13.38
C PRO A 43 1.23 -4.57 12.58
N MET A 44 0.95 -3.80 11.52
CA MET A 44 2.02 -3.13 10.80
C MET A 44 2.80 -2.23 11.75
N SER A 45 4.13 -2.42 11.77
CA SER A 45 5.01 -1.74 12.72
C SER A 45 5.03 -0.23 12.50
N GLN A 46 4.84 0.51 13.59
CA GLN A 46 4.97 1.97 13.65
C GLN A 46 6.30 2.41 14.29
N GLY A 47 7.33 1.59 14.20
CA GLY A 47 8.67 1.92 14.69
C GLY A 47 8.89 1.71 16.19
N ARG A 48 7.88 1.24 16.94
CA ARG A 48 7.98 0.92 18.38
C ARG A 48 7.26 -0.39 18.71
N VAL A 49 7.63 -1.00 19.82
CA VAL A 49 6.91 -2.13 20.42
C VAL A 49 5.84 -1.56 21.33
N SER A 50 4.56 -1.87 21.07
CA SER A 50 3.49 -1.53 22.00
C SER A 50 3.44 -2.54 23.15
N ASP A 51 2.79 -2.17 24.26
CA ASP A 51 2.62 -3.05 25.42
C ASP A 51 1.90 -4.36 25.05
N GLU A 52 0.95 -4.28 24.13
CA GLU A 52 0.22 -5.44 23.64
C GLU A 52 1.13 -6.40 22.84
N VAL A 53 1.99 -5.85 21.97
CA VAL A 53 3.00 -6.63 21.25
C VAL A 53 4.01 -7.24 22.23
N ALA A 54 4.48 -6.48 23.22
CA ALA A 54 5.40 -6.98 24.23
C ALA A 54 4.80 -8.15 25.02
N ARG A 55 3.57 -8.01 25.48
CA ARG A 55 2.87 -9.10 26.19
C ARG A 55 2.69 -10.34 25.32
N ALA A 56 2.29 -10.17 24.06
CA ALA A 56 2.14 -11.31 23.16
C ALA A 56 3.44 -12.05 22.89
N LEU A 57 4.57 -11.34 22.75
CA LEU A 57 5.89 -11.93 22.56
C LEU A 57 6.39 -12.64 23.82
N GLN A 58 6.21 -12.03 24.99
CA GLN A 58 6.60 -12.63 26.28
C GLN A 58 5.77 -13.84 26.65
N GLY A 59 4.47 -13.82 26.31
CA GLY A 59 3.55 -14.92 26.57
C GLY A 59 3.59 -16.04 25.53
N ALA A 60 4.35 -15.91 24.46
CA ALA A 60 4.40 -16.88 23.36
C ALA A 60 5.06 -18.19 23.79
N GLY A 61 4.52 -19.30 23.29
CA GLY A 61 5.11 -20.63 23.46
C GLY A 61 6.37 -20.81 22.62
N GLN A 62 7.23 -21.75 23.03
CA GLN A 62 8.40 -22.12 22.23
C GLN A 62 7.94 -22.65 20.84
N GLY A 63 8.60 -22.18 19.77
CA GLY A 63 8.25 -22.56 18.40
C GLY A 63 7.12 -21.75 17.76
N THR A 64 6.53 -20.80 18.47
CA THR A 64 5.59 -19.85 17.87
C THR A 64 6.27 -19.02 16.80
N LEU A 65 5.64 -18.89 15.61
CA LEU A 65 6.16 -18.11 14.50
C LEU A 65 5.51 -16.73 14.46
N ILE A 66 6.33 -15.68 14.44
CA ILE A 66 5.85 -14.30 14.33
C ILE A 66 5.69 -13.92 12.84
N LEU A 67 4.51 -13.41 12.50
CA LEU A 67 4.18 -12.86 11.20
C LEU A 67 4.00 -11.34 11.34
N ALA A 68 4.86 -10.56 10.69
CA ALA A 68 4.83 -9.10 10.77
C ALA A 68 4.95 -8.46 9.38
N GLY A 69 4.31 -7.32 9.18
CA GLY A 69 4.44 -6.52 7.96
C GLY A 69 5.37 -5.34 8.18
N ARG A 70 6.52 -5.31 7.50
CA ARG A 70 7.57 -4.29 7.65
C ARG A 70 7.94 -4.00 9.10
N PRO A 71 8.31 -5.01 9.89
CA PRO A 71 8.67 -4.81 11.28
C PRO A 71 9.89 -3.90 11.39
N GLY A 72 9.76 -2.85 12.21
CA GLY A 72 10.88 -1.98 12.57
C GLY A 72 11.93 -2.72 13.41
N MET A 73 13.11 -2.11 13.56
CA MET A 73 14.21 -2.70 14.35
C MET A 73 13.78 -3.08 15.79
N PRO A 74 13.00 -2.25 16.53
CA PRO A 74 12.58 -2.62 17.89
C PRO A 74 11.79 -3.93 17.94
N VAL A 75 10.87 -4.17 16.98
CA VAL A 75 10.08 -5.41 16.92
C VAL A 75 10.96 -6.61 16.57
N ARG A 76 11.94 -6.44 15.67
CA ARG A 76 12.90 -7.51 15.32
C ARG A 76 13.78 -7.87 16.50
N MET A 77 14.23 -6.88 17.28
CA MET A 77 15.02 -7.12 18.50
C MET A 77 14.19 -7.83 19.57
N ALA A 78 12.98 -7.35 19.84
CA ALA A 78 12.09 -7.99 20.82
C ALA A 78 11.77 -9.45 20.46
N ALA A 79 11.52 -9.74 19.17
CA ALA A 79 11.32 -11.12 18.71
C ALA A 79 12.56 -11.99 18.92
N ARG A 80 13.77 -11.44 18.65
CA ARG A 80 15.05 -12.13 18.86
C ARG A 80 15.32 -12.38 20.33
N GLU A 81 15.07 -11.40 21.20
CA GLU A 81 15.22 -11.53 22.66
C GLU A 81 14.28 -12.59 23.23
N ALA A 82 13.06 -12.68 22.69
CA ALA A 82 12.09 -13.73 23.02
C ALA A 82 12.47 -15.12 22.43
N GLY A 83 13.51 -15.21 21.60
CA GLY A 83 13.91 -16.47 20.94
C GLY A 83 12.92 -16.95 19.87
N LEU A 84 12.07 -16.07 19.32
CA LEU A 84 11.01 -16.42 18.40
C LEU A 84 11.38 -16.09 16.94
N PRO A 85 11.17 -17.02 15.98
CA PRO A 85 11.37 -16.74 14.57
C PRO A 85 10.35 -15.72 14.07
N LEU A 86 10.82 -14.78 13.21
CA LEU A 86 10.00 -13.72 12.64
C LEU A 86 10.09 -13.74 11.12
N ILE A 87 8.91 -13.76 10.47
CA ILE A 87 8.77 -13.61 9.03
C ILE A 87 8.16 -12.24 8.72
N ASP A 88 8.84 -11.48 7.86
CA ASP A 88 8.30 -10.27 7.26
C ASP A 88 7.52 -10.65 5.98
N TYR A 89 6.19 -10.73 6.10
CA TYR A 89 5.34 -11.11 4.97
C TYR A 89 5.27 -10.02 3.87
N PHE A 90 5.68 -8.79 4.17
CA PHE A 90 5.75 -7.71 3.18
C PHE A 90 6.93 -7.85 2.20
N LEU A 91 7.87 -8.76 2.47
CA LEU A 91 8.93 -9.10 1.51
C LEU A 91 8.42 -9.98 0.35
N ARG A 92 7.16 -10.39 0.37
CA ARG A 92 6.55 -11.19 -0.70
C ARG A 92 6.07 -10.28 -1.83
N PRO A 93 6.64 -10.42 -3.05
CA PRO A 93 6.29 -9.58 -4.20
C PRO A 93 4.80 -9.64 -4.57
N GLU A 94 4.17 -10.81 -4.40
CA GLU A 94 2.76 -11.03 -4.68
C GLU A 94 1.87 -10.16 -3.79
N LEU A 95 2.19 -10.10 -2.49
CA LEU A 95 1.45 -9.28 -1.54
C LEU A 95 1.58 -7.79 -1.87
N GLU A 96 2.77 -7.34 -2.25
CA GLU A 96 2.98 -5.94 -2.66
C GLU A 96 2.15 -5.58 -3.91
N CYS A 97 2.06 -6.49 -4.89
CA CYS A 97 1.22 -6.30 -6.07
C CYS A 97 -0.26 -6.28 -5.71
N LEU A 98 -0.73 -7.21 -4.87
CA LEU A 98 -2.12 -7.26 -4.42
C LEU A 98 -2.50 -6.04 -3.60
N ASN A 99 -1.61 -5.55 -2.72
CA ASN A 99 -1.85 -4.36 -1.90
C ASN A 99 -1.91 -3.06 -2.73
N ALA A 100 -1.32 -3.04 -3.92
CA ALA A 100 -1.43 -1.89 -4.82
C ALA A 100 -2.86 -1.68 -5.35
N VAL A 101 -3.69 -2.73 -5.39
CA VAL A 101 -5.08 -2.67 -5.86
C VAL A 101 -5.93 -1.80 -4.95
N PRO A 102 -6.14 -2.11 -3.67
CA PRO A 102 -6.94 -1.28 -2.77
C PRO A 102 -6.34 0.11 -2.57
N THR A 103 -5.01 0.25 -2.62
CA THR A 103 -4.36 1.57 -2.56
C THR A 103 -4.74 2.44 -3.75
N ALA A 104 -4.78 1.86 -4.95
CA ALA A 104 -5.19 2.59 -6.15
C ALA A 104 -6.69 2.95 -6.11
N GLU A 105 -7.53 2.09 -5.56
CA GLU A 105 -8.97 2.35 -5.39
C GLU A 105 -9.21 3.47 -4.39
N GLY A 106 -8.50 3.50 -3.26
CA GLY A 106 -8.53 4.62 -2.33
C GLY A 106 -8.04 5.94 -2.95
N CYS A 107 -7.02 5.89 -3.82
CA CYS A 107 -6.60 7.08 -4.58
C CYS A 107 -7.72 7.59 -5.49
N LEU A 108 -8.46 6.70 -6.17
CA LEU A 108 -9.57 7.10 -7.03
C LEU A 108 -10.75 7.64 -6.22
N GLU A 109 -11.06 7.05 -5.08
CA GLU A 109 -12.08 7.56 -4.17
C GLU A 109 -11.76 9.00 -3.77
N LEU A 110 -10.54 9.26 -3.29
CA LEU A 110 -10.11 10.61 -2.92
C LEU A 110 -10.15 11.56 -4.11
N LEU A 111 -9.72 11.11 -5.29
CA LEU A 111 -9.75 11.90 -6.51
C LEU A 111 -11.16 12.33 -6.88
N LEU A 112 -12.13 11.41 -6.83
CA LEU A 112 -13.53 11.70 -7.13
C LEU A 112 -14.19 12.61 -6.08
N ARG A 113 -13.80 12.47 -4.81
CA ARG A 113 -14.30 13.34 -3.72
C ARG A 113 -13.77 14.76 -3.78
N LEU A 114 -12.50 14.93 -4.21
CA LEU A 114 -11.81 16.22 -4.19
C LEU A 114 -11.96 17.01 -5.49
N ARG A 115 -12.46 16.39 -6.54
CA ARG A 115 -12.62 17.05 -7.85
C ARG A 115 -14.08 17.24 -8.20
N GLU A 116 -14.40 18.41 -8.76
CA GLU A 116 -15.71 18.74 -9.31
C GLU A 116 -15.89 18.28 -10.77
N ARG A 117 -14.91 17.54 -11.30
CA ARG A 117 -14.89 17.06 -12.70
C ARG A 117 -14.79 15.56 -12.77
N THR A 118 -15.39 14.97 -13.79
CA THR A 118 -15.29 13.54 -14.08
C THR A 118 -13.86 13.15 -14.44
N ILE A 119 -13.56 11.85 -14.33
CA ILE A 119 -12.28 11.29 -14.81
C ILE A 119 -12.28 11.24 -16.34
N TRP A 120 -13.43 10.95 -16.95
CA TRP A 120 -13.57 10.84 -18.39
C TRP A 120 -13.11 12.12 -19.10
N GLU A 121 -12.27 11.94 -20.12
CA GLU A 121 -11.61 13.02 -20.90
C GLU A 121 -10.74 14.01 -20.10
N SER A 122 -10.58 13.81 -18.81
CA SER A 122 -9.70 14.63 -17.99
C SER A 122 -8.23 14.22 -18.15
N GLY A 123 -7.31 15.19 -18.04
CA GLY A 123 -5.87 14.96 -18.05
C GLY A 123 -5.34 14.61 -16.67
N PHE A 124 -4.49 13.58 -16.60
CA PHE A 124 -3.81 13.14 -15.38
C PHE A 124 -2.32 12.98 -15.59
N LEU A 125 -1.55 13.41 -14.61
CA LEU A 125 -0.12 13.14 -14.53
C LEU A 125 0.15 12.19 -13.36
N VAL A 126 0.61 10.98 -13.65
CA VAL A 126 1.02 10.00 -12.64
C VAL A 126 2.54 10.08 -12.45
N LEU A 127 2.96 10.49 -11.25
CA LEU A 127 4.37 10.60 -10.88
C LEU A 127 4.86 9.28 -10.28
N GLY A 128 5.69 8.56 -11.06
CA GLY A 128 6.18 7.23 -10.73
C GLY A 128 5.32 6.12 -11.33
N TYR A 129 5.99 5.04 -11.80
CA TYR A 129 5.33 3.89 -12.41
C TYR A 129 5.72 2.58 -11.72
N GLY A 130 5.76 2.62 -10.38
CA GLY A 130 5.84 1.45 -9.52
C GLY A 130 4.50 0.70 -9.47
N ARG A 131 4.37 -0.24 -8.53
CA ARG A 131 3.16 -1.07 -8.40
C ARG A 131 1.87 -0.26 -8.25
N VAL A 132 1.86 0.74 -7.35
CA VAL A 132 0.70 1.63 -7.14
C VAL A 132 0.46 2.54 -8.34
N GLY A 133 1.51 3.18 -8.87
CA GLY A 133 1.39 4.07 -10.05
C GLY A 133 0.81 3.34 -11.27
N ARG A 134 1.21 2.09 -11.52
CA ARG A 134 0.62 1.24 -12.57
C ARG A 134 -0.86 0.97 -12.32
N ALA A 135 -1.20 0.60 -11.07
CA ALA A 135 -2.57 0.29 -10.71
C ALA A 135 -3.50 1.49 -10.85
N VAL A 136 -3.05 2.69 -10.46
CA VAL A 136 -3.77 3.96 -10.61
C VAL A 136 -3.90 4.33 -12.09
N ALA A 137 -2.78 4.37 -12.83
CA ALA A 137 -2.76 4.76 -14.24
C ALA A 137 -3.71 3.88 -15.07
N ARG A 138 -3.64 2.56 -14.88
CA ARG A 138 -4.53 1.63 -15.57
C ARG A 138 -6.01 1.91 -15.31
N ARG A 139 -6.39 2.19 -14.06
CA ARG A 139 -7.77 2.50 -13.70
C ARG A 139 -8.25 3.81 -14.30
N LEU A 140 -7.40 4.84 -14.26
CA LEU A 140 -7.72 6.14 -14.87
C LEU A 140 -7.94 6.02 -16.38
N VAL A 141 -7.10 5.22 -17.08
CA VAL A 141 -7.28 4.95 -18.52
C VAL A 141 -8.59 4.21 -18.78
N LEU A 142 -8.91 3.17 -17.99
CA LEU A 142 -10.15 2.40 -18.13
C LEU A 142 -11.40 3.25 -17.87
N LEU A 143 -11.28 4.31 -17.07
CA LEU A 143 -12.34 5.31 -16.82
C LEU A 143 -12.36 6.45 -17.87
N GLY A 144 -11.59 6.31 -18.96
CA GLY A 144 -11.54 7.27 -20.06
C GLY A 144 -10.69 8.52 -19.78
N GLY A 145 -9.84 8.50 -18.78
CA GLY A 145 -8.88 9.57 -18.49
C GLY A 145 -7.69 9.54 -19.45
N ARG A 146 -7.18 10.73 -19.83
CA ARG A 146 -5.94 10.89 -20.58
C ARG A 146 -4.77 10.91 -19.61
N VAL A 147 -4.02 9.80 -19.53
CA VAL A 147 -2.98 9.61 -18.53
C VAL A 147 -1.59 9.81 -19.12
N THR A 148 -0.83 10.71 -18.50
CA THR A 148 0.61 10.86 -18.74
C THR A 148 1.36 10.30 -17.53
N VAL A 149 2.40 9.48 -17.78
CA VAL A 149 3.25 8.93 -16.73
C VAL A 149 4.61 9.58 -16.78
N ALA A 150 5.10 10.05 -15.64
CA ALA A 150 6.48 10.48 -15.48
C ALA A 150 7.21 9.48 -14.57
N ALA A 151 8.27 8.85 -15.08
CA ALA A 151 9.06 7.86 -14.36
C ALA A 151 10.55 8.05 -14.58
N ARG A 152 11.37 7.71 -13.57
CA ARG A 152 12.82 7.86 -13.61
C ARG A 152 13.48 6.77 -14.45
N SER A 153 13.06 5.51 -14.29
CA SER A 153 13.71 4.38 -14.98
C SER A 153 13.20 4.21 -16.41
N PRO A 154 14.11 3.89 -17.36
CA PRO A 154 13.74 3.60 -18.75
C PRO A 154 12.74 2.43 -18.86
N GLU A 155 12.90 1.40 -18.06
CA GLU A 155 12.04 0.22 -18.04
C GLU A 155 10.61 0.58 -17.65
N GLN A 156 10.45 1.46 -16.65
CA GLN A 156 9.13 1.96 -16.24
C GLN A 156 8.47 2.80 -17.35
N ARG A 157 9.25 3.59 -18.07
CA ARG A 157 8.74 4.36 -19.22
C ARG A 157 8.29 3.46 -20.37
N ALA A 158 9.10 2.46 -20.71
CA ALA A 158 8.75 1.47 -21.73
C ALA A 158 7.47 0.70 -21.35
N ALA A 159 7.35 0.28 -20.09
CA ALA A 159 6.17 -0.41 -19.59
C ALA A 159 4.90 0.46 -19.60
N SER A 160 5.03 1.80 -19.47
CA SER A 160 3.88 2.71 -19.53
C SER A 160 3.34 2.89 -20.95
N SER A 161 4.18 2.80 -21.98
CA SER A 161 3.79 2.90 -23.39
C SER A 161 2.84 1.77 -23.81
N THR A 162 3.00 0.58 -23.22
CA THR A 162 2.17 -0.60 -23.52
C THR A 162 0.77 -0.52 -22.90
N SER A 163 0.55 0.38 -21.93
CA SER A 163 -0.71 0.49 -21.18
C SER A 163 -1.60 1.68 -21.57
N ALA A 164 -1.43 2.23 -22.78
CA ALA A 164 -2.13 3.41 -23.28
C ALA A 164 -1.88 4.72 -22.47
N ALA A 165 -0.97 4.71 -21.51
CA ALA A 165 -0.51 5.91 -20.83
C ALA A 165 0.66 6.54 -21.58
N THR A 166 0.64 7.84 -21.80
CA THR A 166 1.73 8.53 -22.52
C THR A 166 2.99 8.65 -21.64
N PRO A 167 4.14 8.03 -22.01
CA PRO A 167 5.33 8.10 -21.19
C PRO A 167 6.01 9.48 -21.31
N ARG A 168 6.52 9.99 -20.19
CA ARG A 168 7.39 11.19 -20.16
C ARG A 168 8.60 10.96 -19.26
N PRO A 169 9.75 11.58 -19.59
CA PRO A 169 10.92 11.55 -18.72
C PRO A 169 10.65 12.36 -17.43
N TRP A 170 11.27 11.93 -16.34
CA TRP A 170 11.29 12.63 -15.07
C TRP A 170 12.71 13.11 -14.75
N PRO A 171 12.90 14.35 -14.24
CA PRO A 171 11.94 15.43 -14.01
C PRO A 171 11.44 16.06 -15.30
N VAL A 172 10.26 16.70 -15.30
CA VAL A 172 9.78 17.52 -16.42
C VAL A 172 10.63 18.80 -16.43
N THR A 173 11.54 18.93 -17.39
CA THR A 173 12.56 19.98 -17.43
C THR A 173 12.08 21.31 -18.01
N SER A 174 10.83 21.40 -18.45
CA SER A 174 10.30 22.65 -19.00
C SER A 174 8.97 23.00 -18.37
N PRO A 175 8.81 24.18 -17.76
CA PRO A 175 7.50 24.70 -17.44
C PRO A 175 6.68 24.87 -18.73
N PRO A 176 5.36 24.78 -18.71
CA PRO A 176 4.55 25.13 -19.85
C PRO A 176 4.86 26.58 -20.24
N SER A 177 5.15 26.80 -21.52
CA SER A 177 5.34 28.14 -22.06
C SER A 177 4.09 28.97 -21.73
N PRO A 178 4.21 30.20 -21.22
CA PRO A 178 3.05 31.05 -21.02
C PRO A 178 2.38 31.25 -22.38
N ALA A 179 1.11 30.84 -22.47
CA ALA A 179 0.30 31.13 -23.63
C ALA A 179 0.36 32.65 -23.85
N SER A 180 0.79 33.05 -25.05
CA SER A 180 0.79 34.44 -25.49
C SER A 180 -0.53 35.07 -25.13
N ALA A 181 -0.51 36.00 -24.18
CA ALA A 181 -1.67 36.85 -23.91
C ALA A 181 -2.00 37.58 -25.21
N GLY A 182 -3.13 37.18 -25.81
CA GLY A 182 -3.61 37.76 -27.02
C GLY A 182 -3.77 39.27 -26.84
N ALA A 183 -3.12 40.03 -27.68
CA ALA A 183 -3.30 41.45 -27.81
C ALA A 183 -4.78 41.76 -28.12
N THR A 184 -5.45 42.51 -27.28
CA THR A 184 -6.72 43.12 -27.55
C THR A 184 -6.54 44.14 -28.68
N PRO A 185 -7.28 44.08 -29.80
CA PRO A 185 -7.26 45.17 -30.77
C PRO A 185 -8.02 46.33 -30.15
N ASN A 186 -7.31 47.45 -30.04
CA ASN A 186 -7.85 48.77 -29.74
C ASN A 186 -8.77 49.18 -30.89
N SER A 187 -10.10 49.26 -30.69
CA SER A 187 -11.00 49.91 -31.62
C SER A 187 -11.24 51.35 -31.17
N ALA A 188 -10.53 52.22 -31.80
CA ALA A 188 -10.88 53.66 -31.84
C ALA A 188 -12.12 53.87 -32.71
N ARG A 189 -13.00 54.72 -32.24
CA ARG A 189 -14.13 55.55 -32.71
C ARG A 189 -15.50 55.16 -32.22
#